data_5a1b345c2758d4b13358725cabea5f55
#
_entry.id   5a1b345c2758d4b13358725cabea5f55
#
_cell.length_a   1.000
_cell.length_b   1.000
_cell.length_c   1.000
_cell.angle_alpha   90.00
_cell.angle_beta   90.00
_cell.angle_gamma   90.00
#
_symmetry.space_group_name_H-M   'P 1'
#
loop_
_entity.id
_entity.type
_entity.pdbx_description
1 polymer ?
#
loop_
_entity_poly.entity_id
_entity_poly.type
_entity_poly.pdbx_seq_one_letter_code
_entity_poly.pdbx_strand_id
1 'polypeptide(L)'
;MTTVTLDLARFAASADAIPDQARTSAARAISAVVGAAAAGAESPALNVLAGLANSLGTPPEAGVPGRSERYAASWSALLTAAAASSAAPASYATVVVAAALATAGAQDLRLRPVAEAIAVGLEITARLDNWLAGSLGPFDPVPVLGRLGAAAAAARLLGVTPGATAHAFGIAATQATGLLALAGEGAADLQNGKAAADGVEAAWLAADGFTGPSAAIEGRRGLAALLAPAALPAPDAVADGLGRTWSSAAIVLYHDYDPADLDLTVDACLSSAPAAKRSRR
;
A
#
# COMPACT_ATOMS: atom_id res chain seq x y z
N MET A 1 -19.86 20.92 -0.02
CA MET A 1 -18.53 21.03 0.65
C MET A 1 -17.71 19.84 0.21
N THR A 2 -16.52 20.05 -0.30
CA THR A 2 -15.55 18.98 -0.54
C THR A 2 -15.04 18.47 0.81
N THR A 3 -14.76 17.18 0.92
CA THR A 3 -14.19 16.54 2.11
C THR A 3 -12.79 16.08 1.78
N VAL A 4 -11.90 15.95 2.78
CA VAL A 4 -10.54 15.42 2.57
C VAL A 4 -10.59 14.05 1.92
N THR A 5 -11.47 13.16 2.37
CA THR A 5 -11.67 11.83 1.78
C THR A 5 -11.95 11.94 0.28
N LEU A 6 -12.82 12.86 -0.15
CA LEU A 6 -13.18 13.02 -1.57
C LEU A 6 -12.06 13.69 -2.37
N ASP A 7 -11.32 14.65 -1.80
CA ASP A 7 -10.20 15.30 -2.49
C ASP A 7 -9.04 14.32 -2.72
N LEU A 8 -8.72 13.49 -1.73
CA LEU A 8 -7.76 12.40 -1.89
C LEU A 8 -8.24 11.37 -2.93
N ALA A 9 -9.54 11.05 -2.95
CA ALA A 9 -10.11 10.13 -3.92
C ALA A 9 -10.06 10.68 -5.35
N ARG A 10 -10.32 11.96 -5.55
CA ARG A 10 -10.16 12.63 -6.85
C ARG A 10 -8.71 12.58 -7.32
N PHE A 11 -7.78 12.90 -6.42
CA PHE A 11 -6.36 12.80 -6.73
C PHE A 11 -5.95 11.37 -7.10
N ALA A 12 -6.38 10.36 -6.35
CA ALA A 12 -6.07 8.97 -6.63
C ALA A 12 -6.56 8.54 -8.02
N ALA A 13 -7.79 8.90 -8.38
CA ALA A 13 -8.40 8.50 -9.63
C ALA A 13 -7.89 9.26 -10.86
N SER A 14 -7.50 10.53 -10.71
CA SER A 14 -7.25 11.44 -11.85
C SER A 14 -5.94 12.24 -11.79
N ALA A 15 -4.93 11.78 -11.04
CA ALA A 15 -3.60 12.41 -11.08
C ALA A 15 -2.93 12.16 -12.45
N ASP A 16 -2.98 13.16 -13.34
CA ASP A 16 -2.49 13.04 -14.70
C ASP A 16 -0.98 13.35 -14.84
N ALA A 17 -0.45 14.24 -14.00
CA ALA A 17 0.95 14.67 -14.05
C ALA A 17 1.75 14.16 -12.85
N ILE A 18 2.22 12.92 -12.94
CA ILE A 18 3.11 12.36 -11.91
C ILE A 18 4.55 12.74 -12.26
N PRO A 19 5.27 13.47 -11.37
CA PRO A 19 6.65 13.86 -11.64
C PRO A 19 7.60 12.66 -11.83
N ASP A 20 8.63 12.83 -12.65
CA ASP A 20 9.65 11.80 -12.86
C ASP A 20 10.31 11.35 -11.56
N GLN A 21 10.54 12.27 -10.63
CA GLN A 21 11.08 11.96 -9.33
C GLN A 21 10.17 11.02 -8.53
N ALA A 22 8.86 11.24 -8.56
CA ALA A 22 7.90 10.36 -7.87
C ALA A 22 7.85 8.97 -8.52
N ARG A 23 7.88 8.90 -9.88
CA ARG A 23 8.00 7.62 -10.60
C ARG A 23 9.29 6.88 -10.27
N THR A 24 10.42 7.57 -10.22
CA THR A 24 11.72 6.98 -9.86
C THR A 24 11.71 6.47 -8.42
N SER A 25 11.14 7.22 -7.49
CA SER A 25 10.99 6.78 -6.10
C SER A 25 10.10 5.55 -5.99
N ALA A 26 8.99 5.49 -6.72
CA ALA A 26 8.12 4.32 -6.79
C ALA A 26 8.83 3.11 -7.41
N ALA A 27 9.63 3.29 -8.47
CA ALA A 27 10.42 2.22 -9.08
C ALA A 27 11.47 1.66 -8.11
N ARG A 28 12.11 2.50 -7.30
CA ARG A 28 13.01 2.05 -6.22
C ARG A 28 12.25 1.30 -5.12
N ALA A 29 11.05 1.77 -4.76
CA ALA A 29 10.20 1.09 -3.80
C ALA A 29 9.79 -0.31 -4.28
N ILE A 30 9.46 -0.47 -5.58
CA ILE A 30 9.20 -1.78 -6.19
C ILE A 30 10.41 -2.70 -5.98
N SER A 31 11.61 -2.27 -6.39
CA SER A 31 12.83 -3.06 -6.23
C SER A 31 13.09 -3.46 -4.77
N ALA A 32 12.93 -2.51 -3.84
CA ALA A 32 13.14 -2.75 -2.42
C ALA A 32 12.17 -3.81 -1.87
N VAL A 33 10.88 -3.67 -2.16
CA VAL A 33 9.85 -4.58 -1.64
C VAL A 33 9.95 -5.95 -2.30
N VAL A 34 10.17 -6.02 -3.61
CA VAL A 34 10.35 -7.31 -4.32
C VAL A 34 11.59 -8.04 -3.81
N GLY A 35 12.71 -7.34 -3.63
CA GLY A 35 13.93 -7.93 -3.07
C GLY A 35 13.76 -8.44 -1.64
N ALA A 36 13.13 -7.64 -0.77
CA ALA A 36 12.83 -8.03 0.60
C ALA A 36 11.84 -9.21 0.66
N ALA A 37 10.77 -9.18 -0.14
CA ALA A 37 9.79 -10.25 -0.18
C ALA A 37 10.40 -11.57 -0.68
N ALA A 38 11.24 -11.52 -1.70
CA ALA A 38 11.97 -12.70 -2.17
C ALA A 38 12.90 -13.28 -1.09
N ALA A 39 13.57 -12.42 -0.31
CA ALA A 39 14.41 -12.86 0.80
C ALA A 39 13.62 -13.49 1.95
N GLY A 40 12.40 -13.02 2.22
CA GLY A 40 11.50 -13.53 3.25
C GLY A 40 10.57 -14.66 2.80
N ALA A 41 10.60 -15.03 1.52
CA ALA A 41 9.64 -15.95 0.89
C ALA A 41 9.53 -17.33 1.55
N GLU A 42 10.61 -17.82 2.14
CA GLU A 42 10.70 -19.12 2.81
C GLU A 42 10.71 -19.03 4.34
N SER A 43 10.36 -17.85 4.92
CA SER A 43 10.31 -17.71 6.39
C SER A 43 9.26 -18.67 6.98
N PRO A 44 9.48 -19.21 8.21
CA PRO A 44 8.51 -20.10 8.85
C PRO A 44 7.10 -19.49 8.97
N ALA A 45 7.02 -18.20 9.30
CA ALA A 45 5.75 -17.49 9.42
C ALA A 45 5.04 -17.42 8.05
N LEU A 46 5.77 -17.12 6.97
CA LEU A 46 5.17 -17.06 5.64
C LEU A 46 4.69 -18.42 5.15
N ASN A 47 5.41 -19.51 5.45
CA ASN A 47 4.96 -20.86 5.10
C ASN A 47 3.64 -21.24 5.78
N VAL A 48 3.40 -20.78 7.03
CA VAL A 48 2.12 -20.97 7.71
C VAL A 48 1.00 -20.18 6.99
N LEU A 49 1.26 -18.92 6.64
CA LEU A 49 0.28 -18.08 5.94
C LEU A 49 -0.04 -18.61 4.54
N ALA A 50 0.97 -19.03 3.79
CA ALA A 50 0.79 -19.65 2.47
C ALA A 50 0.03 -20.97 2.55
N GLY A 51 0.32 -21.79 3.58
CA GLY A 51 -0.44 -23.02 3.86
C GLY A 51 -1.92 -22.76 4.12
N LEU A 52 -2.24 -21.69 4.86
CA LEU A 52 -3.63 -21.27 5.06
C LEU A 52 -4.29 -20.83 3.74
N ALA A 53 -3.62 -19.98 2.94
CA ALA A 53 -4.12 -19.55 1.64
C ALA A 53 -4.43 -20.74 0.71
N ASN A 54 -3.53 -21.72 0.67
CA ASN A 54 -3.71 -22.96 -0.11
C ASN A 54 -4.89 -23.79 0.38
N SER A 55 -5.08 -23.89 1.71
CA SER A 55 -6.21 -24.62 2.29
C SER A 55 -7.58 -24.00 1.99
N LEU A 56 -7.62 -22.69 1.76
CA LEU A 56 -8.82 -21.96 1.38
C LEU A 56 -9.14 -22.05 -0.12
N GLY A 57 -8.21 -22.61 -0.94
CA GLY A 57 -8.42 -22.80 -2.37
C GLY A 57 -8.57 -21.47 -3.13
N THR A 58 -7.73 -20.48 -2.83
CA THR A 58 -7.81 -19.17 -3.48
C THR A 58 -7.45 -19.26 -4.98
N PRO A 59 -8.11 -18.47 -5.86
CA PRO A 59 -7.79 -18.50 -7.30
C PRO A 59 -6.36 -18.01 -7.56
N PRO A 60 -5.65 -18.58 -8.58
CA PRO A 60 -4.25 -18.27 -8.87
C PRO A 60 -4.08 -17.00 -9.73
N GLU A 61 -4.42 -15.82 -9.19
CA GLU A 61 -4.49 -14.55 -9.93
C GLU A 61 -3.15 -13.80 -9.96
N ALA A 62 -2.41 -13.77 -8.86
CA ALA A 62 -1.19 -12.98 -8.73
C ALA A 62 -0.06 -13.75 -8.06
N GLY A 63 1.18 -13.50 -8.48
CA GLY A 63 2.39 -14.11 -7.92
C GLY A 63 2.86 -13.43 -6.64
N VAL A 64 3.76 -14.11 -5.92
CA VAL A 64 4.47 -13.59 -4.75
C VAL A 64 5.97 -13.69 -5.02
N PRO A 65 6.77 -12.63 -4.81
CA PRO A 65 8.21 -12.69 -5.07
C PRO A 65 8.88 -13.84 -4.30
N GLY A 66 9.71 -14.62 -5.00
CA GLY A 66 10.42 -15.77 -4.44
C GLY A 66 9.58 -17.03 -4.28
N ARG A 67 8.30 -17.05 -4.69
CA ARG A 67 7.45 -18.24 -4.69
C ARG A 67 6.96 -18.58 -6.09
N SER A 68 6.73 -19.87 -6.35
CA SER A 68 6.19 -20.36 -7.63
C SER A 68 4.67 -20.35 -7.68
N GLU A 69 4.01 -20.37 -6.52
CA GLU A 69 2.57 -20.42 -6.39
C GLU A 69 1.95 -19.05 -6.66
N ARG A 70 0.74 -19.07 -7.17
CA ARG A 70 -0.10 -17.88 -7.37
C ARG A 70 -1.31 -17.95 -6.44
N TYR A 71 -1.81 -16.77 -6.04
CA TYR A 71 -2.91 -16.64 -5.07
C TYR A 71 -3.89 -15.58 -5.55
N ALA A 72 -5.10 -15.57 -4.97
CA ALA A 72 -6.00 -14.42 -5.13
C ALA A 72 -5.26 -13.12 -4.82
N ALA A 73 -5.61 -12.02 -5.48
CA ALA A 73 -4.86 -10.78 -5.37
C ALA A 73 -4.71 -10.29 -3.92
N SER A 74 -5.75 -10.39 -3.08
CA SER A 74 -5.64 -10.00 -1.66
C SER A 74 -4.67 -10.89 -0.88
N TRP A 75 -4.65 -12.21 -1.14
CA TRP A 75 -3.70 -13.13 -0.54
C TRP A 75 -2.26 -12.92 -1.06
N SER A 76 -2.10 -12.64 -2.37
CA SER A 76 -0.80 -12.27 -2.92
C SER A 76 -0.25 -10.99 -2.26
N ALA A 77 -1.10 -9.97 -2.07
CA ALA A 77 -0.73 -8.74 -1.37
C ALA A 77 -0.33 -9.02 0.08
N LEU A 78 -1.12 -9.84 0.80
CA LEU A 78 -0.82 -10.24 2.18
C LEU A 78 0.53 -10.94 2.27
N LEU A 79 0.75 -11.96 1.46
CA LEU A 79 1.97 -12.75 1.49
C LEU A 79 3.20 -11.93 1.08
N THR A 80 3.08 -11.07 0.07
CA THR A 80 4.17 -10.20 -0.38
C THR A 80 4.60 -9.21 0.72
N ALA A 81 3.63 -8.53 1.35
CA ALA A 81 3.95 -7.58 2.42
C ALA A 81 4.47 -8.26 3.68
N ALA A 82 3.91 -9.42 4.06
CA ALA A 82 4.39 -10.20 5.19
C ALA A 82 5.81 -10.73 4.95
N ALA A 83 6.11 -11.26 3.75
CA ALA A 83 7.44 -11.71 3.37
C ALA A 83 8.46 -10.56 3.42
N ALA A 84 8.12 -9.41 2.86
CA ALA A 84 8.99 -8.23 2.90
C ALA A 84 9.24 -7.76 4.34
N SER A 85 8.23 -7.75 5.20
CA SER A 85 8.31 -7.35 6.61
C SER A 85 9.18 -8.30 7.43
N SER A 86 9.16 -9.61 7.14
CA SER A 86 10.00 -10.59 7.85
C SER A 86 11.49 -10.47 7.52
N ALA A 87 11.84 -9.90 6.36
CA ALA A 87 13.22 -9.78 5.89
C ALA A 87 13.83 -8.38 6.10
N ALA A 88 13.00 -7.34 6.21
CA ALA A 88 13.44 -5.96 6.39
C ALA A 88 12.40 -5.16 7.19
N PRO A 89 12.79 -4.09 7.89
CA PRO A 89 11.84 -3.22 8.57
C PRO A 89 10.77 -2.72 7.61
N ALA A 90 9.50 -2.88 7.99
CA ALA A 90 8.37 -2.44 7.16
C ALA A 90 8.31 -0.91 7.05
N SER A 91 7.84 -0.45 5.92
CA SER A 91 7.55 0.96 5.64
C SER A 91 6.21 1.07 4.90
N TYR A 92 5.72 2.28 4.68
CA TYR A 92 4.54 2.48 3.83
C TYR A 92 4.68 1.85 2.44
N ALA A 93 5.91 1.86 1.91
CA ALA A 93 6.18 1.21 0.63
C ALA A 93 5.90 -0.30 0.67
N THR A 94 6.18 -0.98 1.78
CA THR A 94 5.90 -2.42 1.95
C THR A 94 4.43 -2.73 1.68
N VAL A 95 3.53 -1.95 2.25
CA VAL A 95 2.08 -2.16 2.15
C VAL A 95 1.55 -1.74 0.77
N VAL A 96 1.92 -0.53 0.32
CA VAL A 96 1.40 0.04 -0.93
C VAL A 96 1.89 -0.71 -2.16
N VAL A 97 3.18 -1.07 -2.20
CA VAL A 97 3.77 -1.81 -3.33
C VAL A 97 3.18 -3.21 -3.42
N ALA A 98 3.05 -3.92 -2.30
CA ALA A 98 2.49 -5.27 -2.28
C ALA A 98 1.05 -5.28 -2.84
N ALA A 99 0.21 -4.34 -2.41
CA ALA A 99 -1.15 -4.19 -2.92
C ALA A 99 -1.19 -3.86 -4.42
N ALA A 100 -0.35 -2.91 -4.86
CA ALA A 100 -0.30 -2.50 -6.27
C ALA A 100 0.19 -3.63 -7.19
N LEU A 101 1.25 -4.36 -6.79
CA LEU A 101 1.77 -5.50 -7.56
C LEU A 101 0.75 -6.63 -7.65
N ALA A 102 0.07 -6.95 -6.56
CA ALA A 102 -0.95 -7.98 -6.54
C ALA A 102 -2.16 -7.62 -7.42
N THR A 103 -2.65 -6.37 -7.32
CA THR A 103 -3.72 -5.87 -8.18
C THR A 103 -3.32 -5.93 -9.66
N ALA A 104 -2.11 -5.48 -9.97
CA ALA A 104 -1.61 -5.44 -11.33
C ALA A 104 -1.34 -6.84 -11.91
N GLY A 105 -0.87 -7.78 -11.09
CA GLY A 105 -0.67 -9.17 -11.48
C GLY A 105 -1.98 -9.88 -11.86
N ALA A 106 -3.07 -9.56 -11.13
CA ALA A 106 -4.40 -10.06 -11.46
C ALA A 106 -5.00 -9.41 -12.73
N GLN A 107 -4.48 -8.26 -13.17
CA GLN A 107 -4.91 -7.50 -14.36
C GLN A 107 -3.91 -7.61 -15.53
N ASP A 108 -2.84 -8.38 -15.39
CA ASP A 108 -1.74 -8.54 -16.36
C ASP A 108 -1.17 -7.19 -16.86
N LEU A 109 -0.93 -6.26 -15.92
CA LEU A 109 -0.44 -4.93 -16.24
C LEU A 109 1.10 -4.87 -16.32
N ARG A 110 1.62 -3.86 -17.05
CA ARG A 110 3.03 -3.48 -17.03
C ARG A 110 3.36 -2.62 -15.82
N LEU A 111 4.65 -2.55 -15.45
CA LEU A 111 5.09 -1.84 -14.25
C LEU A 111 4.94 -0.31 -14.32
N ARG A 112 4.92 0.30 -15.51
CA ARG A 112 4.80 1.77 -15.63
C ARG A 112 3.53 2.30 -14.97
N PRO A 113 2.30 1.85 -15.32
CA PRO A 113 1.09 2.27 -14.61
C PRO A 113 1.10 1.87 -13.12
N VAL A 114 1.77 0.77 -12.77
CA VAL A 114 1.91 0.33 -11.37
C VAL A 114 2.76 1.31 -10.56
N ALA A 115 3.91 1.74 -11.11
CA ALA A 115 4.77 2.74 -10.45
C ALA A 115 4.03 4.08 -10.25
N GLU A 116 3.19 4.47 -11.20
CA GLU A 116 2.35 5.67 -11.07
C GLU A 116 1.29 5.51 -9.97
N ALA A 117 0.64 4.37 -9.89
CA ALA A 117 -0.31 4.07 -8.82
C ALA A 117 0.36 4.02 -7.44
N ILE A 118 1.54 3.42 -7.36
CA ILE A 118 2.36 3.40 -6.14
C ILE A 118 2.74 4.83 -5.73
N ALA A 119 3.22 5.66 -6.64
CA ALA A 119 3.57 7.05 -6.35
C ALA A 119 2.38 7.80 -5.72
N VAL A 120 1.18 7.64 -6.28
CA VAL A 120 -0.06 8.23 -5.77
C VAL A 120 -0.44 7.67 -4.39
N GLY A 121 -0.38 6.35 -4.22
CA GLY A 121 -0.67 5.71 -2.92
C GLY A 121 0.30 6.17 -1.82
N LEU A 122 1.59 6.26 -2.13
CA LEU A 122 2.61 6.75 -1.21
C LEU A 122 2.42 8.23 -0.89
N GLU A 123 2.02 9.06 -1.85
CA GLU A 123 1.72 10.47 -1.62
C GLU A 123 0.56 10.65 -0.64
N ILE A 124 -0.53 9.92 -0.84
CA ILE A 124 -1.67 9.96 0.07
C ILE A 124 -1.26 9.51 1.48
N THR A 125 -0.51 8.43 1.59
CA THR A 125 -0.03 7.93 2.89
C THR A 125 0.86 8.95 3.59
N ALA A 126 1.81 9.56 2.88
CA ALA A 126 2.72 10.56 3.44
C ALA A 126 2.00 11.81 3.94
N ARG A 127 0.97 12.26 3.22
CA ARG A 127 0.14 13.40 3.63
C ARG A 127 -0.68 13.10 4.87
N LEU A 128 -1.25 11.91 4.95
CA LEU A 128 -1.98 11.46 6.15
C LEU A 128 -1.04 11.32 7.35
N ASP A 129 0.16 10.78 7.14
CA ASP A 129 1.17 10.68 8.19
C ASP A 129 1.60 12.06 8.71
N ASN A 130 1.90 12.99 7.80
CA ASN A 130 2.24 14.36 8.17
C ASN A 130 1.10 15.05 8.95
N TRP A 131 -0.15 14.82 8.56
CA TRP A 131 -1.31 15.41 9.24
C TRP A 131 -1.53 14.82 10.63
N LEU A 132 -1.33 13.51 10.79
CA LEU A 132 -1.54 12.77 12.04
C LEU A 132 -0.25 12.67 12.89
N ALA A 133 0.86 13.28 12.44
CA ALA A 133 2.19 13.11 13.01
C ALA A 133 2.21 13.18 14.55
N GLY A 134 2.71 12.13 15.17
CA GLY A 134 2.84 12.00 16.61
C GLY A 134 1.53 11.78 17.37
N SER A 135 0.38 11.66 16.68
CA SER A 135 -0.93 11.54 17.32
C SER A 135 -1.47 10.10 17.38
N LEU A 136 -0.80 9.13 16.76
CA LEU A 136 -1.31 7.77 16.60
C LEU A 136 -1.28 6.91 17.88
N GLY A 137 -0.68 7.41 18.97
CA GLY A 137 -0.65 6.73 20.25
C GLY A 137 -0.06 5.31 20.17
N PRO A 138 -0.84 4.26 20.54
CA PRO A 138 -0.36 2.88 20.52
C PRO A 138 -0.42 2.21 19.13
N PHE A 139 -0.90 2.94 18.12
CA PHE A 139 -1.04 2.39 16.77
C PHE A 139 0.26 2.48 15.98
N ASP A 140 0.55 1.41 15.23
CA ASP A 140 1.62 1.40 14.24
C ASP A 140 1.16 2.16 12.98
N PRO A 141 1.84 3.26 12.60
CA PRO A 141 1.44 4.04 11.44
C PRO A 141 1.49 3.25 10.12
N VAL A 142 2.42 2.29 9.99
CA VAL A 142 2.64 1.57 8.73
C VAL A 142 1.40 0.80 8.29
N PRO A 143 0.83 -0.13 9.05
CA PRO A 143 -0.38 -0.83 8.65
C PRO A 143 -1.62 0.06 8.67
N VAL A 144 -1.70 1.05 9.58
CA VAL A 144 -2.88 1.91 9.71
C VAL A 144 -3.03 2.84 8.51
N LEU A 145 -2.00 3.59 8.15
CA LEU A 145 -2.05 4.58 7.06
C LEU A 145 -1.70 3.97 5.71
N GLY A 146 -0.77 3.00 5.68
CA GLY A 146 -0.39 2.30 4.46
C GLY A 146 -1.56 1.60 3.78
N ARG A 147 -2.55 1.14 4.53
CA ARG A 147 -3.81 0.56 4.03
C ARG A 147 -4.59 1.52 3.13
N LEU A 148 -4.66 2.81 3.49
CA LEU A 148 -5.33 3.82 2.68
C LEU A 148 -4.55 4.10 1.39
N GLY A 149 -3.22 4.14 1.46
CA GLY A 149 -2.35 4.21 0.28
C GLY A 149 -2.48 2.99 -0.63
N ALA A 150 -2.60 1.79 -0.05
CA ALA A 150 -2.85 0.55 -0.79
C ALA A 150 -4.20 0.58 -1.51
N ALA A 151 -5.26 1.03 -0.82
CA ALA A 151 -6.58 1.21 -1.43
C ALA A 151 -6.55 2.24 -2.58
N ALA A 152 -5.81 3.34 -2.42
CA ALA A 152 -5.63 4.35 -3.48
C ALA A 152 -4.93 3.77 -4.71
N ALA A 153 -3.83 3.04 -4.50
CA ALA A 153 -3.07 2.44 -5.60
C ALA A 153 -3.89 1.36 -6.33
N ALA A 154 -4.56 0.48 -5.59
CA ALA A 154 -5.41 -0.55 -6.16
C ALA A 154 -6.61 0.06 -6.92
N ALA A 155 -7.32 1.03 -6.33
CA ALA A 155 -8.44 1.72 -6.97
C ALA A 155 -8.02 2.41 -8.28
N ARG A 156 -6.84 3.05 -8.31
CA ARG A 156 -6.28 3.65 -9.52
C ARG A 156 -6.02 2.61 -10.61
N LEU A 157 -5.42 1.47 -10.25
CA LEU A 157 -5.14 0.39 -11.21
C LEU A 157 -6.41 -0.25 -11.77
N LEU A 158 -7.48 -0.31 -10.98
CA LEU A 158 -8.79 -0.76 -11.41
C LEU A 158 -9.56 0.30 -12.23
N GLY A 159 -9.07 1.53 -12.31
CA GLY A 159 -9.69 2.61 -13.08
C GLY A 159 -11.04 3.06 -12.53
N VAL A 160 -11.28 2.92 -11.22
CA VAL A 160 -12.56 3.28 -10.62
C VAL A 160 -12.74 4.80 -10.49
N THR A 161 -13.99 5.24 -10.43
CA THR A 161 -14.33 6.67 -10.34
C THR A 161 -13.88 7.29 -9.00
N PRO A 162 -13.72 8.62 -8.92
CA PRO A 162 -13.43 9.29 -7.64
C PRO A 162 -14.43 8.95 -6.53
N GLY A 163 -15.71 8.80 -6.87
CA GLY A 163 -16.76 8.41 -5.91
C GLY A 163 -16.53 7.01 -5.36
N ALA A 164 -16.25 6.04 -6.23
CA ALA A 164 -15.91 4.68 -5.82
C ALA A 164 -14.59 4.63 -5.03
N THR A 165 -13.57 5.42 -5.41
CA THR A 165 -12.34 5.53 -4.63
C THR A 165 -12.59 6.07 -3.21
N ALA A 166 -13.50 7.04 -3.05
CA ALA A 166 -13.90 7.50 -1.71
C ALA A 166 -14.58 6.39 -0.89
N HIS A 167 -15.38 5.54 -1.53
CA HIS A 167 -15.93 4.35 -0.89
C HIS A 167 -14.85 3.34 -0.52
N ALA A 168 -13.84 3.13 -1.38
CA ALA A 168 -12.69 2.28 -1.05
C ALA A 168 -11.96 2.78 0.21
N PHE A 169 -11.73 4.10 0.35
CA PHE A 169 -11.18 4.65 1.58
C PHE A 169 -12.09 4.41 2.79
N GLY A 170 -13.40 4.56 2.63
CA GLY A 170 -14.37 4.27 3.68
C GLY A 170 -14.34 2.81 4.12
N ILE A 171 -14.24 1.87 3.19
CA ILE A 171 -14.13 0.44 3.47
C ILE A 171 -12.80 0.13 4.16
N ALA A 172 -11.66 0.59 3.60
CA ALA A 172 -10.34 0.39 4.17
C ALA A 172 -10.22 0.96 5.60
N ALA A 173 -10.83 2.12 5.86
CA ALA A 173 -10.83 2.73 7.20
C ALA A 173 -11.51 1.86 8.27
N THR A 174 -12.49 1.02 7.90
CA THR A 174 -13.14 0.10 8.85
C THR A 174 -12.21 -1.00 9.35
N GLN A 175 -11.15 -1.30 8.61
CA GLN A 175 -10.15 -2.32 8.91
C GLN A 175 -8.87 -1.73 9.54
N ALA A 176 -8.82 -0.42 9.77
CA ALA A 176 -7.63 0.29 10.24
C ALA A 176 -7.21 -0.17 11.64
N THR A 177 -6.35 -1.17 11.67
CA THR A 177 -5.74 -1.77 12.85
C THR A 177 -4.23 -1.83 12.68
N GLY A 178 -3.52 -1.91 13.78
CA GLY A 178 -2.07 -2.02 13.84
C GLY A 178 -1.61 -1.63 15.23
N LEU A 179 -0.87 -2.49 15.91
CA LEU A 179 -0.41 -2.27 17.28
C LEU A 179 1.11 -2.25 17.33
N LEU A 180 1.69 -1.21 17.92
CA LEU A 180 3.13 -1.15 18.20
C LEU A 180 3.58 -2.28 19.14
N ALA A 181 2.68 -2.82 19.96
CA ALA A 181 2.96 -3.93 20.86
C ALA A 181 3.39 -5.23 20.13
N LEU A 182 3.14 -5.33 18.83
CA LEU A 182 3.52 -6.51 18.03
C LEU A 182 4.95 -6.43 17.47
N ALA A 183 5.66 -5.33 17.69
CA ALA A 183 7.00 -5.14 17.15
C ALA A 183 7.95 -6.29 17.56
N GLY A 184 8.57 -6.93 16.57
CA GLY A 184 9.46 -8.08 16.79
C GLY A 184 8.78 -9.45 16.80
N GLU A 185 7.46 -9.51 16.71
CA GLU A 185 6.70 -10.75 16.63
C GLU A 185 6.25 -11.03 15.19
N GLY A 186 6.06 -12.30 14.81
CA GLY A 186 5.52 -12.65 13.48
C GLY A 186 4.13 -12.08 13.19
N ALA A 187 3.38 -11.69 14.22
CA ALA A 187 2.12 -10.98 14.09
C ALA A 187 2.29 -9.56 13.53
N ALA A 188 3.47 -8.93 13.67
CA ALA A 188 3.77 -7.65 13.02
C ALA A 188 3.85 -7.80 11.49
N ASP A 189 4.41 -8.91 11.00
CA ASP A 189 4.45 -9.21 9.57
C ASP A 189 3.04 -9.43 9.03
N LEU A 190 2.21 -10.18 9.79
CA LEU A 190 0.82 -10.40 9.44
C LEU A 190 0.00 -9.10 9.38
N GLN A 191 0.17 -8.17 10.33
CA GLN A 191 -0.60 -6.91 10.30
C GLN A 191 -0.26 -6.05 9.09
N ASN A 192 1.00 -6.03 8.64
CA ASN A 192 1.41 -5.35 7.40
C ASN A 192 0.83 -6.05 6.17
N GLY A 193 0.86 -7.40 6.16
CA GLY A 193 0.22 -8.20 5.13
C GLY A 193 -1.28 -7.95 5.04
N LYS A 194 -1.98 -7.93 6.17
CA LYS A 194 -3.42 -7.61 6.22
C LYS A 194 -3.71 -6.21 5.70
N ALA A 195 -2.89 -5.23 6.05
CA ALA A 195 -3.08 -3.87 5.57
C ALA A 195 -3.00 -3.77 4.03
N ALA A 196 -2.10 -4.52 3.39
CA ALA A 196 -2.02 -4.60 1.94
C ALA A 196 -3.25 -5.31 1.34
N ALA A 197 -3.66 -6.45 1.91
CA ALA A 197 -4.84 -7.19 1.47
C ALA A 197 -6.13 -6.37 1.60
N ASP A 198 -6.33 -5.71 2.74
CA ASP A 198 -7.51 -4.89 3.01
C ASP A 198 -7.63 -3.72 2.02
N GLY A 199 -6.50 -3.13 1.61
CA GLY A 199 -6.48 -2.09 0.56
C GLY A 199 -6.93 -2.63 -0.80
N VAL A 200 -6.48 -3.82 -1.18
CA VAL A 200 -6.90 -4.52 -2.40
C VAL A 200 -8.40 -4.82 -2.34
N GLU A 201 -8.86 -5.46 -1.27
CA GLU A 201 -10.26 -5.84 -1.09
C GLU A 201 -11.19 -4.62 -1.10
N ALA A 202 -10.79 -3.53 -0.43
CA ALA A 202 -11.55 -2.29 -0.41
C ALA A 202 -11.73 -1.69 -1.81
N ALA A 203 -10.70 -1.72 -2.64
CA ALA A 203 -10.75 -1.22 -4.01
C ALA A 203 -11.68 -2.07 -4.89
N TRP A 204 -11.60 -3.40 -4.80
CA TRP A 204 -12.48 -4.31 -5.55
C TRP A 204 -13.94 -4.19 -5.11
N LEU A 205 -14.20 -4.19 -3.82
CA LEU A 205 -15.56 -4.01 -3.31
C LEU A 205 -16.18 -2.71 -3.81
N ALA A 206 -15.40 -1.61 -3.79
CA ALA A 206 -15.89 -0.33 -4.30
C ALA A 206 -16.07 -0.32 -5.82
N ALA A 207 -15.23 -1.04 -6.58
CA ALA A 207 -15.39 -1.23 -8.02
C ALA A 207 -16.72 -1.93 -8.36
N ASP A 208 -17.13 -2.90 -7.52
CA ASP A 208 -18.38 -3.64 -7.66
C ASP A 208 -19.58 -2.92 -7.02
N GLY A 209 -19.42 -1.66 -6.59
CA GLY A 209 -20.49 -0.81 -6.09
C GLY A 209 -20.77 -0.92 -4.59
N PHE A 210 -19.92 -1.59 -3.82
CA PHE A 210 -20.02 -1.57 -2.36
C PHE A 210 -19.70 -0.18 -1.82
N THR A 211 -20.44 0.29 -0.82
CA THR A 211 -20.34 1.67 -0.33
C THR A 211 -19.69 1.78 1.05
N GLY A 212 -18.87 2.79 1.21
CA GLY A 212 -18.32 3.24 2.48
C GLY A 212 -18.66 4.70 2.77
N PRO A 213 -18.41 5.22 3.98
CA PRO A 213 -18.68 6.61 4.31
C PRO A 213 -17.84 7.58 3.47
N SER A 214 -18.44 8.65 2.95
CA SER A 214 -17.77 9.66 2.13
C SER A 214 -16.84 10.61 2.90
N ALA A 215 -16.87 10.59 4.23
CA ALA A 215 -16.01 11.36 5.14
C ALA A 215 -15.35 10.41 6.17
N ALA A 216 -14.87 9.27 5.67
CA ALA A 216 -14.32 8.21 6.52
C ALA A 216 -13.04 8.62 7.24
N ILE A 217 -12.23 9.51 6.64
CA ILE A 217 -10.95 9.93 7.19
C ILE A 217 -11.16 11.05 8.21
N GLU A 218 -11.75 12.17 7.79
CA GLU A 218 -11.85 13.42 8.57
C GLU A 218 -13.15 13.56 9.37
N GLY A 219 -14.13 12.71 9.13
CA GLY A 219 -15.45 12.83 9.76
C GLY A 219 -15.40 12.76 11.29
N ARG A 220 -16.39 13.35 11.95
CA ARG A 220 -16.49 13.39 13.44
C ARG A 220 -16.38 12.01 14.10
N ARG A 221 -16.73 10.95 13.39
CA ARG A 221 -16.59 9.53 13.79
C ARG A 221 -15.68 8.78 12.81
N GLY A 222 -14.81 9.52 12.10
CA GLY A 222 -13.88 8.97 11.13
C GLY A 222 -12.58 8.49 11.77
N LEU A 223 -11.68 8.04 10.91
CA LEU A 223 -10.41 7.44 11.30
C LEU A 223 -9.55 8.42 12.12
N ALA A 224 -9.45 9.68 11.68
CA ALA A 224 -8.66 10.68 12.39
C ALA A 224 -9.18 10.95 13.81
N ALA A 225 -10.49 10.98 14.01
CA ALA A 225 -11.09 11.16 15.33
C ALA A 225 -10.82 9.97 16.27
N LEU A 226 -10.64 8.77 15.72
CA LEU A 226 -10.27 7.57 16.49
C LEU A 226 -8.79 7.57 16.85
N LEU A 227 -7.92 7.85 15.88
CA LEU A 227 -6.46 7.71 16.02
C LEU A 227 -5.82 8.89 16.76
N ALA A 228 -6.37 10.08 16.59
CA ALA A 228 -5.85 11.32 17.14
C ALA A 228 -6.95 12.11 17.84
N PRO A 229 -7.36 11.70 19.04
CA PRO A 229 -8.43 12.36 19.78
C PRO A 229 -8.07 13.79 20.26
N ALA A 230 -6.79 14.15 20.25
CA ALA A 230 -6.36 15.52 20.49
C ALA A 230 -6.67 16.42 19.28
N ALA A 231 -6.62 17.74 19.46
CA ALA A 231 -6.87 18.69 18.36
C ALA A 231 -5.84 18.51 17.24
N LEU A 232 -6.33 18.15 16.06
CA LEU A 232 -5.54 18.07 14.84
C LEU A 232 -5.56 19.41 14.09
N PRO A 233 -4.56 19.68 13.23
CA PRO A 233 -4.65 20.75 12.24
C PRO A 233 -5.93 20.60 11.40
N ALA A 234 -6.37 21.71 10.78
CA ALA A 234 -7.53 21.68 9.90
C ALA A 234 -7.36 20.60 8.82
N PRO A 235 -8.38 19.78 8.55
CA PRO A 235 -8.28 18.69 7.56
C PRO A 235 -7.87 19.17 6.16
N ASP A 236 -8.22 20.39 5.79
CA ASP A 236 -7.87 20.99 4.49
C ASP A 236 -6.36 21.00 4.21
N ALA A 237 -5.52 21.00 5.27
CA ALA A 237 -4.06 20.92 5.15
C ALA A 237 -3.58 19.64 4.43
N VAL A 238 -4.33 18.55 4.49
CA VAL A 238 -4.01 17.29 3.82
C VAL A 238 -4.08 17.44 2.30
N ALA A 239 -5.08 18.18 1.82
CA ALA A 239 -5.33 18.37 0.40
C ALA A 239 -4.56 19.57 -0.20
N ASP A 240 -3.95 20.44 0.64
CA ASP A 240 -3.23 21.60 0.14
C ASP A 240 -2.03 21.19 -0.73
N GLY A 241 -1.94 21.82 -1.91
CA GLY A 241 -0.89 21.52 -2.89
C GLY A 241 -0.93 20.10 -3.48
N LEU A 242 -2.01 19.34 -3.29
CA LEU A 242 -2.17 17.98 -3.82
C LEU A 242 -1.98 17.95 -5.34
N GLY A 243 -1.10 17.08 -5.83
CA GLY A 243 -0.70 17.01 -7.24
C GLY A 243 0.34 18.04 -7.70
N ARG A 244 0.62 19.09 -6.89
CA ARG A 244 1.65 20.11 -7.17
C ARG A 244 2.91 19.91 -6.35
N THR A 245 2.76 19.57 -5.08
CA THR A 245 3.86 19.20 -4.19
C THR A 245 3.74 17.74 -3.81
N TRP A 246 4.86 17.04 -3.73
CA TRP A 246 4.91 15.59 -3.47
C TRP A 246 5.70 15.33 -2.20
N SER A 247 5.01 14.86 -1.17
CA SER A 247 5.57 14.51 0.14
C SER A 247 6.19 13.10 0.15
N SER A 248 5.82 12.25 -0.80
CA SER A 248 6.26 10.86 -0.89
C SER A 248 7.76 10.68 -1.13
N ALA A 249 8.47 11.73 -1.55
CA ALA A 249 9.94 11.72 -1.66
C ALA A 249 10.66 11.52 -0.31
N ALA A 250 9.98 11.75 0.82
CA ALA A 250 10.51 11.55 2.16
C ALA A 250 10.28 10.12 2.71
N ILE A 251 9.60 9.24 1.96
CA ILE A 251 9.37 7.86 2.40
C ILE A 251 10.69 7.09 2.43
N VAL A 252 11.04 6.63 3.62
CA VAL A 252 12.32 5.94 3.87
C VAL A 252 12.28 4.55 3.25
N LEU A 253 13.29 4.25 2.41
CA LEU A 253 13.67 2.92 2.02
C LEU A 253 14.95 2.56 2.80
N TYR A 254 14.98 1.38 3.41
CA TYR A 254 16.10 0.99 4.29
C TYR A 254 17.43 0.72 3.58
N HIS A 255 17.38 0.54 2.25
CA HIS A 255 18.55 0.36 1.41
C HIS A 255 18.40 1.14 0.12
N ASP A 256 19.51 1.50 -0.49
CA ASP A 256 19.52 2.12 -1.81
C ASP A 256 19.40 1.01 -2.88
N TYR A 257 18.31 1.02 -3.61
CA TYR A 257 18.01 0.08 -4.68
C TYR A 257 18.06 0.76 -6.03
N ASP A 258 18.50 0.02 -7.06
CA ASP A 258 18.30 0.47 -8.43
C ASP A 258 16.78 0.51 -8.76
N PRO A 259 16.31 1.53 -9.52
CA PRO A 259 14.93 1.56 -9.94
C PRO A 259 14.57 0.31 -10.77
N ALA A 260 13.36 -0.24 -10.54
CA ALA A 260 12.84 -1.31 -11.38
C ALA A 260 12.68 -0.83 -12.83
N ASP A 261 12.91 -1.73 -13.78
CA ASP A 261 12.63 -1.49 -15.18
C ASP A 261 11.11 -1.45 -15.41
N LEU A 262 10.60 -0.25 -15.68
CA LEU A 262 9.17 0.00 -15.82
C LEU A 262 8.56 -0.55 -17.12
N ASP A 263 9.36 -1.05 -18.04
CA ASP A 263 8.89 -1.68 -19.28
C ASP A 263 8.62 -3.19 -19.13
N LEU A 264 9.00 -3.77 -17.97
CA LEU A 264 8.69 -5.15 -17.63
C LEU A 264 7.20 -5.35 -17.31
N THR A 265 6.74 -6.61 -17.45
CA THR A 265 5.48 -7.06 -16.84
C THR A 265 5.68 -7.27 -15.34
N VAL A 266 4.57 -7.29 -14.59
CA VAL A 266 4.63 -7.58 -13.15
C VAL A 266 5.25 -8.97 -12.90
N ASP A 267 4.81 -10.00 -13.60
CA ASP A 267 5.34 -11.36 -13.42
C ASP A 267 6.85 -11.46 -13.72
N ALA A 268 7.35 -10.75 -14.73
CA ALA A 268 8.79 -10.66 -15.00
C ALA A 268 9.55 -9.99 -13.86
N CYS A 269 9.00 -8.91 -13.29
CA CYS A 269 9.56 -8.23 -12.13
C CYS A 269 9.59 -9.13 -10.88
N LEU A 270 8.50 -9.84 -10.59
CA LEU A 270 8.41 -10.74 -9.43
C LEU A 270 9.41 -11.91 -9.51
N SER A 271 9.73 -12.34 -10.73
CA SER A 271 10.70 -13.43 -10.98
C SER A 271 12.16 -12.97 -10.93
N SER A 272 12.42 -11.66 -11.10
CA SER A 272 13.75 -11.05 -11.06
C SER A 272 13.94 -10.32 -9.73
N ALA A 273 14.34 -11.03 -8.66
CA ALA A 273 14.62 -10.38 -7.38
C ALA A 273 15.79 -9.39 -7.53
N PRO A 274 15.57 -8.06 -7.42
CA PRO A 274 16.65 -7.09 -7.60
C PRO A 274 17.61 -7.11 -6.42
N ALA A 275 18.92 -7.00 -6.71
CA ALA A 275 19.95 -6.91 -5.69
C ALA A 275 19.98 -5.51 -5.06
N ALA A 276 20.10 -5.44 -3.73
CA ALA A 276 20.40 -4.19 -3.04
C ALA A 276 21.80 -3.70 -3.46
N LYS A 277 21.94 -2.40 -3.71
CA LYS A 277 23.27 -1.80 -3.89
C LYS A 277 24.07 -2.00 -2.61
N ARG A 278 25.27 -2.57 -2.75
CA ARG A 278 26.20 -2.60 -1.63
C ARG A 278 26.50 -1.15 -1.22
N SER A 279 26.19 -0.79 0.03
CA SER A 279 26.61 0.50 0.56
C SER A 279 28.13 0.60 0.42
N ARG A 280 28.62 1.57 -0.37
CA ARG A 280 30.03 1.95 -0.27
C ARG A 280 30.19 2.51 1.13
N ARG A 281 30.91 1.77 1.99
CA ARG A 281 31.38 2.25 3.28
C ARG A 281 32.33 3.43 3.08
#